data_8303fc9ec5bcce53e191a616644b8ba0
#
_entry.id   8303fc9ec5bcce53e191a616644b8ba0
#
_cell.length_a   1.000
_cell.length_b   1.000
_cell.length_c   1.000
_cell.angle_alpha   90.00
_cell.angle_beta   90.00
_cell.angle_gamma   90.00
#
_symmetry.space_group_name_H-M   'P 1'
#
loop_
_entity.id
_entity.type
_entity.pdbx_description
1 polymer ?
#
loop_
_entity_poly.entity_id
_entity_poly.type
_entity_poly.pdbx_seq_one_letter_code
_entity_poly.pdbx_strand_id
1 'polypeptide(L)'
;MSLTYLNTNYLEQKIRNSNWWQKAANTVDSHYTNTSNIMLTHHLEAVYTNVEDIFSNQQTAFMQQMFALAEQLKLNIHLLKEELKIVALLHDIGKTEEDKSQIIPHPLTGKPAHLRHGLVSLMATMEIIGADIAAYPQQQTSIYRTVELHDFSYGMYREFKLTGEEPNIERLTHISRKIHTTPGAGLLYLLLFKLADIHGHANIGDVIWFYTLAQKKCFNQLQLHLPIPQENDIR
;
A
#
# COMPACT_ATOMS: atom_id res chain seq x y z
N MET A 1 -8.68 10.06 -28.85
CA MET A 1 -9.35 10.32 -27.56
C MET A 1 -8.27 10.83 -26.60
N SER A 2 -8.41 12.05 -26.08
CA SER A 2 -7.51 12.57 -25.04
C SER A 2 -7.70 11.70 -23.81
N LEU A 3 -6.64 11.03 -23.36
CA LEU A 3 -6.61 10.37 -22.06
C LEU A 3 -6.72 11.47 -21.00
N THR A 4 -7.89 11.62 -20.41
CA THR A 4 -8.09 12.50 -19.25
C THR A 4 -7.42 11.79 -18.08
N TYR A 5 -6.33 12.36 -17.57
CA TYR A 5 -5.63 11.84 -16.38
C TYR A 5 -6.22 12.44 -15.11
N LEU A 6 -6.15 11.68 -14.02
CA LEU A 6 -6.43 12.21 -12.68
C LEU A 6 -5.56 13.44 -12.42
N ASN A 7 -6.16 14.51 -11.94
CA ASN A 7 -5.41 15.67 -11.45
C ASN A 7 -4.91 15.38 -10.03
N THR A 8 -3.81 14.65 -9.93
CA THR A 8 -3.27 14.20 -8.65
C THR A 8 -2.86 15.35 -7.75
N ASN A 9 -2.29 16.42 -8.27
CA ASN A 9 -1.96 17.61 -7.47
C ASN A 9 -3.20 18.22 -6.79
N TYR A 10 -4.34 18.27 -7.49
CA TYR A 10 -5.59 18.72 -6.90
C TYR A 10 -6.08 17.76 -5.81
N LEU A 11 -6.02 16.45 -6.04
CA LEU A 11 -6.42 15.44 -5.06
C LEU A 11 -5.53 15.50 -3.82
N GLU A 12 -4.23 15.64 -3.96
CA GLU A 12 -3.29 15.80 -2.86
C GLU A 12 -3.60 17.00 -1.99
N GLN A 13 -3.87 18.16 -2.61
CA GLN A 13 -4.27 19.36 -1.87
C GLN A 13 -5.60 19.14 -1.13
N LYS A 14 -6.57 18.49 -1.78
CA LYS A 14 -7.87 18.19 -1.17
C LYS A 14 -7.73 17.26 0.03
N ILE A 15 -6.87 16.25 -0.06
CA ILE A 15 -6.57 15.33 1.05
C ILE A 15 -5.98 16.10 2.23
N ARG A 16 -4.91 16.88 1.99
CA ARG A 16 -4.22 17.65 3.06
C ARG A 16 -5.09 18.74 3.68
N ASN A 17 -6.12 19.22 2.99
CA ASN A 17 -7.08 20.19 3.51
C ASN A 17 -8.32 19.54 4.17
N SER A 18 -8.42 18.19 4.20
CA SER A 18 -9.57 17.49 4.75
C SER A 18 -9.58 17.47 6.29
N ASN A 19 -10.76 17.28 6.86
CA ASN A 19 -10.91 17.08 8.31
C ASN A 19 -10.17 15.82 8.79
N TRP A 20 -10.11 14.77 7.95
CA TRP A 20 -9.36 13.55 8.25
C TRP A 20 -7.86 13.81 8.38
N TRP A 21 -7.30 14.64 7.50
CA TRP A 21 -5.89 15.05 7.60
C TRP A 21 -5.60 15.87 8.85
N GLN A 22 -6.51 16.78 9.22
CA GLN A 22 -6.37 17.56 10.45
C GLN A 22 -6.41 16.66 11.69
N LYS A 23 -7.26 15.63 11.72
CA LYS A 23 -7.24 14.61 12.77
C LYS A 23 -5.92 13.86 12.79
N ALA A 24 -5.40 13.42 11.63
CA ALA A 24 -4.13 12.72 11.52
C ALA A 24 -2.93 13.58 12.01
N ALA A 25 -2.97 14.90 11.80
CA ALA A 25 -1.97 15.82 12.30
C ALA A 25 -1.95 15.93 13.84
N ASN A 26 -3.01 15.50 14.52
CA ASN A 26 -3.14 15.47 15.96
C ASN A 26 -3.15 14.04 16.55
N THR A 27 -2.95 13.02 15.73
CA THR A 27 -2.89 11.61 16.13
C THR A 27 -1.44 11.14 16.14
N VAL A 28 -0.98 10.62 17.29
CA VAL A 28 0.36 10.01 17.38
C VAL A 28 0.38 8.68 16.63
N ASP A 29 1.35 8.48 15.76
CA ASP A 29 1.50 7.22 15.05
C ASP A 29 1.85 6.08 16.02
N SER A 30 1.08 5.01 15.97
CA SER A 30 1.23 3.83 16.83
C SER A 30 2.57 3.11 16.67
N HIS A 31 3.26 3.27 15.54
CA HIS A 31 4.58 2.69 15.32
C HIS A 31 5.68 3.35 16.18
N TYR A 32 5.49 4.60 16.60
CA TYR A 32 6.49 5.43 17.28
C TYR A 32 6.17 5.75 18.75
N THR A 33 5.13 5.16 19.33
CA THR A 33 4.64 5.48 20.68
C THR A 33 5.67 5.39 21.80
N ASN A 34 6.80 4.73 21.59
CA ASN A 34 7.83 4.52 22.62
C ASN A 34 9.08 5.41 22.46
N THR A 35 9.22 6.18 21.38
CA THR A 35 10.48 6.88 21.06
C THR A 35 10.32 8.36 20.71
N SER A 36 9.17 8.75 20.17
CA SER A 36 8.90 10.14 19.76
C SER A 36 7.40 10.34 19.52
N ASN A 37 6.89 11.52 19.80
CA ASN A 37 5.53 11.91 19.43
C ASN A 37 5.46 12.27 17.94
N ILE A 38 5.75 11.29 17.07
CA ILE A 38 5.62 11.48 15.62
C ILE A 38 4.14 11.39 15.28
N MET A 39 3.61 12.41 14.63
CA MET A 39 2.22 12.44 14.19
C MET A 39 2.01 11.55 12.97
N LEU A 40 0.81 11.01 12.83
CA LEU A 40 0.44 10.13 11.73
C LEU A 40 0.68 10.78 10.35
N THR A 41 0.48 12.10 10.22
CA THR A 41 0.78 12.81 8.97
C THR A 41 2.25 12.72 8.57
N HIS A 42 3.19 12.64 9.52
CA HIS A 42 4.62 12.47 9.18
C HIS A 42 4.87 11.10 8.53
N HIS A 43 4.21 10.05 9.03
CA HIS A 43 4.27 8.73 8.39
C HIS A 43 3.69 8.77 6.97
N LEU A 44 2.48 9.34 6.81
CA LEU A 44 1.82 9.43 5.49
C LEU A 44 2.67 10.20 4.46
N GLU A 45 3.27 11.33 4.86
CA GLU A 45 4.18 12.11 4.00
C GLU A 45 5.49 11.37 3.72
N ALA A 46 6.02 10.62 4.69
CA ALA A 46 7.22 9.81 4.46
C ALA A 46 6.94 8.71 3.42
N VAL A 47 5.81 8.00 3.53
CA VAL A 47 5.40 6.98 2.54
C VAL A 47 5.17 7.60 1.16
N TYR A 48 4.57 8.80 1.11
CA TYR A 48 4.42 9.55 -0.14
C TYR A 48 5.77 9.86 -0.80
N THR A 49 6.74 10.35 -0.03
CA THR A 49 8.11 10.62 -0.51
C THR A 49 8.78 9.33 -0.98
N ASN A 50 8.63 8.24 -0.22
CA ASN A 50 9.18 6.94 -0.59
C ASN A 50 8.61 6.41 -1.93
N VAL A 51 7.33 6.64 -2.22
CA VAL A 51 6.76 6.34 -3.54
C VAL A 51 7.49 7.14 -4.62
N GLU A 52 7.71 8.45 -4.41
CA GLU A 52 8.43 9.27 -5.38
C GLU A 52 9.85 8.76 -5.60
N ASP A 53 10.57 8.41 -4.53
CA ASP A 53 11.95 7.92 -4.58
C ASP A 53 12.05 6.57 -5.31
N ILE A 54 11.15 5.62 -5.00
CA ILE A 54 11.07 4.32 -5.68
C ILE A 54 10.92 4.51 -7.19
N PHE A 55 9.99 5.37 -7.63
CA PHE A 55 9.74 5.58 -9.05
C PHE A 55 10.79 6.48 -9.73
N SER A 56 11.55 7.25 -8.97
CA SER A 56 12.66 8.07 -9.49
C SER A 56 13.96 7.28 -9.58
N ASN A 57 14.15 6.27 -8.72
CA ASN A 57 15.35 5.44 -8.68
C ASN A 57 15.34 4.31 -9.71
N GLN A 58 15.25 4.68 -11.00
CA GLN A 58 15.24 3.72 -12.12
C GLN A 58 16.59 3.06 -12.38
N GLN A 59 17.61 3.37 -11.60
CA GLN A 59 18.99 2.90 -11.87
C GLN A 59 19.30 1.55 -11.23
N THR A 60 18.54 1.12 -10.21
CA THR A 60 18.75 -0.18 -9.60
C THR A 60 18.21 -1.31 -10.49
N ALA A 61 18.95 -2.42 -10.58
CA ALA A 61 18.53 -3.59 -11.36
C ALA A 61 17.18 -4.12 -10.89
N PHE A 62 16.90 -4.03 -9.57
CA PHE A 62 15.62 -4.41 -8.99
C PHE A 62 14.47 -3.57 -9.56
N MET A 63 14.56 -2.24 -9.51
CA MET A 63 13.49 -1.36 -10.00
C MET A 63 13.31 -1.44 -11.52
N GLN A 64 14.39 -1.62 -12.29
CA GLN A 64 14.29 -1.86 -13.73
C GLN A 64 13.46 -3.13 -14.03
N GLN A 65 13.69 -4.21 -13.28
CA GLN A 65 12.92 -5.45 -13.44
C GLN A 65 11.46 -5.27 -12.99
N MET A 66 11.19 -4.52 -11.92
CA MET A 66 9.83 -4.20 -11.46
C MET A 66 9.06 -3.40 -12.52
N PHE A 67 9.70 -2.42 -13.16
CA PHE A 67 9.06 -1.65 -14.24
C PHE A 67 8.86 -2.48 -15.51
N ALA A 68 9.83 -3.33 -15.88
CA ALA A 68 9.65 -4.27 -16.99
C ALA A 68 8.47 -5.24 -16.72
N LEU A 69 8.28 -5.69 -15.48
CA LEU A 69 7.13 -6.50 -15.09
C LEU A 69 5.83 -5.70 -15.20
N ALA A 70 5.81 -4.44 -14.77
CA ALA A 70 4.64 -3.58 -14.91
C ALA A 70 4.23 -3.38 -16.38
N GLU A 71 5.20 -3.19 -17.27
CA GLU A 71 4.98 -3.11 -18.73
C GLU A 71 4.41 -4.42 -19.30
N GLN A 72 4.94 -5.58 -18.89
CA GLN A 72 4.41 -6.89 -19.28
C GLN A 72 2.96 -7.07 -18.83
N LEU A 73 2.60 -6.52 -17.66
CA LEU A 73 1.24 -6.46 -17.15
C LEU A 73 0.39 -5.35 -17.79
N LYS A 74 0.92 -4.61 -18.75
CA LYS A 74 0.28 -3.50 -19.46
C LYS A 74 -0.16 -2.36 -18.53
N LEU A 75 0.56 -2.15 -17.44
CA LEU A 75 0.35 -1.03 -16.56
C LEU A 75 1.08 0.22 -17.09
N ASN A 76 0.43 1.36 -16.98
CA ASN A 76 1.09 2.63 -17.20
C ASN A 76 1.85 3.03 -15.94
N ILE A 77 3.19 3.07 -16.01
CA ILE A 77 4.08 3.35 -14.87
C ILE A 77 3.80 4.73 -14.24
N HIS A 78 3.52 5.72 -15.09
CA HIS A 78 3.20 7.06 -14.59
C HIS A 78 1.88 7.08 -13.80
N LEU A 79 0.83 6.45 -14.33
CA LEU A 79 -0.45 6.34 -13.60
C LEU A 79 -0.29 5.53 -12.32
N LEU A 80 0.45 4.43 -12.35
CA LEU A 80 0.73 3.60 -11.18
C LEU A 80 1.41 4.43 -10.07
N LYS A 81 2.43 5.24 -10.42
CA LYS A 81 3.08 6.17 -9.50
C LYS A 81 2.06 7.12 -8.87
N GLU A 82 1.28 7.80 -9.70
CA GLU A 82 0.33 8.82 -9.24
C GLU A 82 -0.77 8.23 -8.34
N GLU A 83 -1.28 7.05 -8.68
CA GLU A 83 -2.24 6.33 -7.84
C GLU A 83 -1.64 5.92 -6.49
N LEU A 84 -0.40 5.41 -6.47
CA LEU A 84 0.29 5.02 -5.24
C LEU A 84 0.64 6.22 -4.36
N LYS A 85 0.90 7.41 -4.92
CA LYS A 85 1.04 8.66 -4.15
C LYS A 85 -0.25 9.02 -3.40
N ILE A 86 -1.40 8.89 -4.06
CA ILE A 86 -2.70 9.10 -3.41
C ILE A 86 -2.96 8.05 -2.33
N VAL A 87 -2.62 6.79 -2.60
CA VAL A 87 -2.72 5.72 -1.61
C VAL A 87 -1.83 6.01 -0.40
N ALA A 88 -0.60 6.51 -0.60
CA ALA A 88 0.33 6.84 0.48
C ALA A 88 -0.23 7.86 1.47
N LEU A 89 -0.93 8.89 0.99
CA LEU A 89 -1.56 9.90 1.85
C LEU A 89 -2.81 9.38 2.60
N LEU A 90 -3.39 8.26 2.16
CA LEU A 90 -4.71 7.81 2.64
C LEU A 90 -4.70 6.46 3.35
N HIS A 91 -3.67 5.60 3.15
CA HIS A 91 -3.71 4.19 3.57
C HIS A 91 -3.98 4.00 5.07
N ASP A 92 -3.41 4.85 5.89
CA ASP A 92 -3.45 4.78 7.34
C ASP A 92 -4.29 5.88 8.00
N ILE A 93 -4.94 6.75 7.20
CA ILE A 93 -5.71 7.89 7.72
C ILE A 93 -6.85 7.45 8.65
N GLY A 94 -7.31 6.22 8.51
CA GLY A 94 -8.32 5.59 9.38
C GLY A 94 -7.82 5.27 10.79
N LYS A 95 -6.51 5.33 11.07
CA LYS A 95 -5.97 5.22 12.44
C LYS A 95 -6.33 6.42 13.35
N THR A 96 -6.94 7.44 12.77
CA THR A 96 -7.50 8.60 13.51
C THR A 96 -8.85 8.31 14.15
N GLU A 97 -9.43 7.12 13.95
CA GLU A 97 -10.69 6.72 14.57
C GLU A 97 -10.56 6.70 16.10
N GLU A 98 -11.50 7.37 16.79
CA GLU A 98 -11.48 7.52 18.23
C GLU A 98 -12.00 6.30 18.99
N ASP A 99 -12.59 5.33 18.30
CA ASP A 99 -13.14 4.14 18.93
C ASP A 99 -12.04 3.22 19.47
N LYS A 100 -11.73 3.40 20.74
CA LYS A 100 -10.72 2.62 21.47
C LYS A 100 -11.01 1.11 21.48
N SER A 101 -12.25 0.68 21.23
CA SER A 101 -12.60 -0.73 21.11
C SER A 101 -11.98 -1.40 19.88
N GLN A 102 -11.58 -0.59 18.90
CA GLN A 102 -10.88 -1.04 17.69
C GLN A 102 -9.36 -1.15 17.88
N ILE A 103 -8.84 -0.78 19.06
CA ILE A 103 -7.41 -0.91 19.37
C ILE A 103 -7.22 -2.17 20.21
N ILE A 104 -6.47 -3.13 19.67
CA ILE A 104 -6.15 -4.38 20.37
C ILE A 104 -4.62 -4.56 20.48
N PRO A 105 -4.14 -5.37 21.45
CA PRO A 105 -2.75 -5.77 21.48
C PRO A 105 -2.41 -6.58 20.22
N HIS A 106 -1.34 -6.18 19.52
CA HIS A 106 -0.85 -6.93 18.37
C HIS A 106 -0.33 -8.30 18.82
N PRO A 107 -0.78 -9.43 18.23
CA PRO A 107 -0.53 -10.78 18.75
C PRO A 107 0.94 -11.21 18.76
N LEU A 108 1.80 -10.60 17.92
CA LEU A 108 3.24 -10.93 17.88
C LEU A 108 4.10 -9.92 18.66
N THR A 109 3.67 -8.66 18.79
CA THR A 109 4.51 -7.59 19.36
C THR A 109 3.95 -7.01 20.65
N GLY A 110 2.68 -7.25 20.97
CA GLY A 110 1.96 -6.66 22.10
C GLY A 110 1.67 -5.16 21.97
N LYS A 111 2.16 -4.50 20.91
CA LYS A 111 1.92 -3.07 20.66
C LYS A 111 0.44 -2.82 20.29
N PRO A 112 -0.09 -1.60 20.49
CA PRO A 112 -1.41 -1.24 20.01
C PRO A 112 -1.53 -1.45 18.48
N ALA A 113 -2.57 -2.13 18.05
CA ALA A 113 -2.90 -2.33 16.65
C ALA A 113 -4.34 -1.91 16.39
N HIS A 114 -4.55 -1.07 15.37
CA HIS A 114 -5.88 -0.60 14.97
C HIS A 114 -6.55 -1.65 14.09
N LEU A 115 -7.62 -2.28 14.59
CA LEU A 115 -8.42 -3.21 13.81
C LEU A 115 -9.11 -2.47 12.66
N ARG A 116 -9.13 -3.10 11.48
CA ARG A 116 -9.89 -2.61 10.32
C ARG A 116 -9.55 -1.18 9.89
N HIS A 117 -8.39 -0.62 10.29
CA HIS A 117 -8.01 0.74 9.88
C HIS A 117 -8.03 0.91 8.35
N GLY A 118 -7.70 -0.13 7.56
CA GLY A 118 -7.81 -0.08 6.11
C GLY A 118 -9.25 0.15 5.61
N LEU A 119 -10.28 -0.41 6.28
CA LEU A 119 -11.69 -0.14 5.94
C LEU A 119 -12.08 1.29 6.32
N VAL A 120 -11.64 1.79 7.48
CA VAL A 120 -11.90 3.17 7.90
C VAL A 120 -11.17 4.14 6.95
N SER A 121 -9.95 3.83 6.54
CA SER A 121 -9.20 4.59 5.53
C SER A 121 -9.91 4.60 4.17
N LEU A 122 -10.51 3.47 3.76
CA LEU A 122 -11.35 3.42 2.56
C LEU A 122 -12.56 4.36 2.68
N MET A 123 -13.27 4.36 3.82
CA MET A 123 -14.41 5.26 4.04
C MET A 123 -13.97 6.73 3.98
N ALA A 124 -12.86 7.09 4.63
CA ALA A 124 -12.27 8.42 4.54
C ALA A 124 -11.89 8.79 3.10
N THR A 125 -11.29 7.86 2.35
CA THR A 125 -10.94 8.06 0.93
C THR A 125 -12.17 8.36 0.09
N MET A 126 -13.26 7.60 0.27
CA MET A 126 -14.52 7.83 -0.45
C MET A 126 -15.12 9.20 -0.12
N GLU A 127 -15.08 9.61 1.16
CA GLU A 127 -15.56 10.91 1.61
C GLU A 127 -14.75 12.05 1.00
N ILE A 128 -13.41 11.94 1.01
CA ILE A 128 -12.52 13.04 0.60
C ILE A 128 -12.50 13.21 -0.92
N ILE A 129 -12.26 12.14 -1.67
CA ILE A 129 -11.98 12.22 -3.12
C ILE A 129 -12.95 11.43 -4.00
N GLY A 130 -13.93 10.73 -3.42
CA GLY A 130 -14.77 9.79 -4.18
C GLY A 130 -15.50 10.41 -5.36
N ALA A 131 -16.03 11.63 -5.21
CA ALA A 131 -16.70 12.34 -6.30
C ALA A 131 -15.74 12.73 -7.43
N ASP A 132 -14.49 13.07 -7.10
CA ASP A 132 -13.50 13.56 -8.07
C ASP A 132 -12.96 12.43 -8.95
N ILE A 133 -12.88 11.21 -8.41
CA ILE A 133 -12.33 10.04 -9.13
C ILE A 133 -13.43 9.14 -9.73
N ALA A 134 -14.70 9.47 -9.54
CA ALA A 134 -15.84 8.65 -10.02
C ALA A 134 -15.85 8.48 -11.56
N ALA A 135 -15.32 9.44 -12.31
CA ALA A 135 -15.19 9.37 -13.76
C ALA A 135 -14.07 8.41 -14.23
N TYR A 136 -13.27 7.86 -13.32
CA TYR A 136 -12.10 7.03 -13.59
C TYR A 136 -12.22 5.67 -12.87
N PRO A 137 -13.13 4.77 -13.27
CA PRO A 137 -13.53 3.60 -12.49
C PRO A 137 -12.39 2.62 -12.20
N GLN A 138 -11.41 2.48 -13.10
CA GLN A 138 -10.25 1.61 -12.86
C GLN A 138 -9.33 2.22 -11.80
N GLN A 139 -8.99 3.49 -11.92
CA GLN A 139 -8.15 4.21 -10.95
C GLN A 139 -8.84 4.29 -9.59
N GLN A 140 -10.14 4.58 -9.56
CA GLN A 140 -10.95 4.55 -8.35
C GLN A 140 -10.83 3.20 -7.65
N THR A 141 -11.00 2.10 -8.42
CA THR A 141 -10.89 0.74 -7.89
C THR A 141 -9.50 0.46 -7.36
N SER A 142 -8.44 0.80 -8.13
CA SER A 142 -7.05 0.57 -7.72
C SER A 142 -6.71 1.33 -6.44
N ILE A 143 -7.07 2.61 -6.35
CA ILE A 143 -6.84 3.44 -5.16
C ILE A 143 -7.60 2.87 -3.95
N TYR A 144 -8.92 2.69 -4.07
CA TYR A 144 -9.77 2.23 -2.98
C TYR A 144 -9.32 0.89 -2.42
N ARG A 145 -9.05 -0.07 -3.31
CA ARG A 145 -8.70 -1.42 -2.88
C ARG A 145 -7.26 -1.52 -2.38
N THR A 146 -6.34 -0.70 -2.89
CA THR A 146 -4.99 -0.66 -2.34
C THR A 146 -5.01 -0.03 -0.95
N VAL A 147 -5.76 1.05 -0.72
CA VAL A 147 -5.97 1.62 0.63
C VAL A 147 -6.60 0.59 1.58
N GLU A 148 -7.67 -0.10 1.17
CA GLU A 148 -8.34 -1.11 2.00
C GLU A 148 -7.41 -2.27 2.39
N LEU A 149 -6.57 -2.71 1.44
CA LEU A 149 -5.85 -3.99 1.51
C LEU A 149 -4.34 -3.82 1.75
N HIS A 150 -3.84 -2.60 1.98
CA HIS A 150 -2.41 -2.34 2.09
C HIS A 150 -1.71 -3.20 3.14
N ASP A 151 -2.38 -3.49 4.26
CA ASP A 151 -1.84 -4.28 5.37
C ASP A 151 -2.10 -5.80 5.24
N PHE A 152 -2.70 -6.21 4.13
CA PHE A 152 -3.09 -7.60 3.90
C PHE A 152 -1.89 -8.55 3.83
N SER A 153 -0.78 -8.11 3.23
CA SER A 153 0.47 -8.88 3.17
C SER A 153 1.01 -9.19 4.55
N TYR A 154 0.99 -8.21 5.45
CA TYR A 154 1.41 -8.37 6.83
C TYR A 154 0.46 -9.29 7.61
N GLY A 155 -0.86 -9.17 7.38
CA GLY A 155 -1.85 -10.08 7.96
C GLY A 155 -1.59 -11.53 7.59
N MET A 156 -1.27 -11.82 6.31
CA MET A 156 -0.90 -13.15 5.85
C MET A 156 0.43 -13.65 6.44
N TYR A 157 1.43 -12.78 6.52
CA TYR A 157 2.71 -13.13 7.13
C TYR A 157 2.54 -13.50 8.60
N ARG A 158 1.74 -12.75 9.34
CA ARG A 158 1.40 -13.03 10.73
C ARG A 158 0.68 -14.38 10.88
N GLU A 159 -0.28 -14.68 10.03
CA GLU A 159 -0.99 -15.96 9.99
C GLU A 159 0.00 -17.12 9.73
N PHE A 160 0.87 -16.96 8.73
CA PHE A 160 1.94 -17.93 8.45
C PHE A 160 2.88 -18.14 9.65
N LYS A 161 3.28 -17.07 10.35
CA LYS A 161 4.14 -17.16 11.54
C LYS A 161 3.48 -17.92 12.70
N LEU A 162 2.15 -17.88 12.79
CA LEU A 162 1.37 -18.55 13.84
C LEU A 162 1.04 -20.01 13.49
N THR A 163 0.76 -20.30 12.22
CA THR A 163 0.25 -21.60 11.78
C THR A 163 1.29 -22.45 11.03
N GLY A 164 2.31 -21.84 10.44
CA GLY A 164 3.23 -22.47 9.50
C GLY A 164 2.64 -22.70 8.10
N GLU A 165 1.38 -22.30 7.86
CA GLU A 165 0.67 -22.52 6.60
C GLU A 165 0.76 -21.30 5.69
N GLU A 166 1.24 -21.51 4.44
CA GLU A 166 1.20 -20.47 3.41
C GLU A 166 -0.23 -20.29 2.88
N PRO A 167 -0.68 -19.05 2.62
CA PRO A 167 -1.96 -18.80 1.96
C PRO A 167 -2.01 -19.50 0.59
N ASN A 168 -3.20 -19.96 0.23
CA ASN A 168 -3.42 -20.59 -1.07
C ASN A 168 -3.43 -19.53 -2.21
N ILE A 169 -3.33 -20.02 -3.45
CA ILE A 169 -3.29 -19.17 -4.62
C ILE A 169 -4.61 -18.42 -4.86
N GLU A 170 -5.73 -19.03 -4.54
CA GLU A 170 -7.06 -18.45 -4.73
C GLU A 170 -7.19 -17.15 -3.91
N ARG A 171 -6.67 -17.13 -2.68
CA ARG A 171 -6.66 -15.97 -1.81
C ARG A 171 -5.86 -14.82 -2.42
N LEU A 172 -4.65 -15.11 -2.93
CA LEU A 172 -3.79 -14.10 -3.58
C LEU A 172 -4.40 -13.59 -4.88
N THR A 173 -4.92 -14.50 -5.71
CA THR A 173 -5.57 -14.15 -6.98
C THR A 173 -6.84 -13.32 -6.76
N HIS A 174 -7.64 -13.68 -5.76
CA HIS A 174 -8.85 -12.94 -5.41
C HIS A 174 -8.53 -11.50 -5.02
N ILE A 175 -7.50 -11.29 -4.22
CA ILE A 175 -7.06 -9.95 -3.80
C ILE A 175 -6.50 -9.16 -4.97
N SER A 176 -5.65 -9.77 -5.79
CA SER A 176 -5.15 -9.13 -7.00
C SER A 176 -6.29 -8.63 -7.89
N ARG A 177 -7.30 -9.46 -8.12
CA ARG A 177 -8.48 -9.11 -8.95
C ARG A 177 -9.37 -8.03 -8.34
N LYS A 178 -9.39 -7.88 -7.02
CA LYS A 178 -10.11 -6.76 -6.37
C LYS A 178 -9.48 -5.41 -6.71
N ILE A 179 -8.17 -5.35 -6.85
CA ILE A 179 -7.43 -4.12 -7.12
C ILE A 179 -7.39 -3.80 -8.61
N HIS A 180 -7.09 -4.81 -9.44
CA HIS A 180 -6.96 -4.62 -10.88
C HIS A 180 -7.44 -5.85 -11.65
N THR A 181 -8.07 -5.63 -12.81
CA THR A 181 -8.63 -6.71 -13.65
C THR A 181 -7.57 -7.55 -14.34
N THR A 182 -6.41 -6.96 -14.68
CA THR A 182 -5.28 -7.70 -15.27
C THR A 182 -4.69 -8.66 -14.23
N PRO A 183 -4.55 -9.97 -14.54
CA PRO A 183 -3.97 -10.94 -13.64
C PRO A 183 -2.56 -10.54 -13.16
N GLY A 184 -2.32 -10.56 -11.86
CA GLY A 184 -1.04 -10.17 -11.26
C GLY A 184 -0.87 -8.67 -11.02
N ALA A 185 -1.55 -7.80 -11.76
CA ALA A 185 -1.38 -6.35 -11.63
C ALA A 185 -1.74 -5.83 -10.23
N GLY A 186 -2.85 -6.29 -9.64
CA GLY A 186 -3.23 -5.87 -8.29
C GLY A 186 -2.23 -6.31 -7.20
N LEU A 187 -1.55 -7.46 -7.38
CA LEU A 187 -0.44 -7.83 -6.49
C LEU A 187 0.75 -6.89 -6.67
N LEU A 188 1.03 -6.45 -7.91
CA LEU A 188 2.12 -5.50 -8.15
C LEU A 188 1.85 -4.15 -7.45
N TYR A 189 0.60 -3.67 -7.42
CA TYR A 189 0.21 -2.50 -6.62
C TYR A 189 0.57 -2.67 -5.15
N LEU A 190 0.17 -3.79 -4.54
CA LEU A 190 0.46 -4.07 -3.12
C LEU A 190 1.95 -4.23 -2.85
N LEU A 191 2.69 -4.88 -3.74
CA LEU A 191 4.12 -5.11 -3.60
C LEU A 191 4.90 -3.80 -3.65
N LEU A 192 4.63 -2.93 -4.64
CA LEU A 192 5.26 -1.61 -4.75
C LEU A 192 4.86 -0.70 -3.60
N PHE A 193 3.58 -0.71 -3.22
CA PHE A 193 3.12 0.06 -2.07
C PHE A 193 3.82 -0.39 -0.78
N LYS A 194 3.94 -1.70 -0.56
CA LYS A 194 4.60 -2.24 0.63
C LYS A 194 6.08 -1.87 0.73
N LEU A 195 6.78 -1.75 -0.40
CA LEU A 195 8.15 -1.22 -0.41
C LEU A 195 8.20 0.24 0.12
N ALA A 196 7.26 1.08 -0.32
CA ALA A 196 7.20 2.47 0.12
C ALA A 196 6.84 2.59 1.60
N ASP A 197 5.89 1.77 2.06
CA ASP A 197 5.38 1.77 3.43
C ASP A 197 6.44 1.32 4.46
N ILE A 198 7.31 0.36 4.08
CA ILE A 198 8.32 -0.21 4.99
C ILE A 198 9.65 0.54 4.97
N HIS A 199 9.86 1.46 4.02
CA HIS A 199 11.14 2.16 3.91
C HIS A 199 11.53 2.84 5.24
N GLY A 200 12.75 2.56 5.71
CA GLY A 200 13.23 3.03 7.01
C GLY A 200 12.86 2.12 8.20
N HIS A 201 12.09 1.04 8.03
CA HIS A 201 11.83 0.08 9.09
C HIS A 201 12.94 -0.97 9.20
N ALA A 202 13.25 -1.38 10.45
CA ALA A 202 14.33 -2.33 10.72
C ALA A 202 14.03 -3.78 10.31
N ASN A 203 12.76 -4.16 10.19
CA ASN A 203 12.35 -5.53 9.88
C ASN A 203 11.64 -5.59 8.53
N ILE A 204 12.32 -6.16 7.54
CA ILE A 204 11.85 -6.31 6.16
C ILE A 204 11.47 -7.76 5.82
N GLY A 205 11.49 -8.65 6.80
CA GLY A 205 11.27 -10.09 6.57
C GLY A 205 9.88 -10.41 6.01
N ASP A 206 8.86 -9.66 6.39
CA ASP A 206 7.50 -9.81 5.86
C ASP A 206 7.41 -9.39 4.38
N VAL A 207 8.17 -8.37 3.97
CA VAL A 207 8.23 -7.92 2.58
C VAL A 207 8.88 -8.98 1.71
N ILE A 208 10.09 -9.44 2.06
CA ILE A 208 10.81 -10.47 1.32
C ILE A 208 9.94 -11.74 1.21
N TRP A 209 9.31 -12.13 2.33
CA TRP A 209 8.40 -13.28 2.34
C TRP A 209 7.23 -13.08 1.37
N PHE A 210 6.59 -11.91 1.35
CA PHE A 210 5.45 -11.64 0.49
C PHE A 210 5.83 -11.64 -1.00
N TYR A 211 6.98 -11.05 -1.35
CA TYR A 211 7.52 -11.11 -2.71
C TYR A 211 7.79 -12.56 -3.14
N THR A 212 8.45 -13.33 -2.29
CA THR A 212 8.74 -14.76 -2.55
C THR A 212 7.45 -15.56 -2.73
N LEU A 213 6.45 -15.33 -1.88
CA LEU A 213 5.16 -15.99 -1.97
C LEU A 213 4.43 -15.63 -3.27
N ALA A 214 4.40 -14.34 -3.63
CA ALA A 214 3.77 -13.84 -4.86
C ALA A 214 4.44 -14.44 -6.10
N GLN A 215 5.78 -14.45 -6.17
CA GLN A 215 6.52 -15.12 -7.25
C GLN A 215 6.14 -16.59 -7.34
N LYS A 216 6.23 -17.33 -6.23
CA LYS A 216 5.97 -18.79 -6.17
C LYS A 216 4.55 -19.14 -6.56
N LYS A 217 3.55 -18.43 -6.04
CA LYS A 217 2.13 -18.80 -6.15
C LYS A 217 1.41 -18.16 -7.33
N CYS A 218 1.81 -16.96 -7.77
CA CYS A 218 1.08 -16.21 -8.78
C CYS A 218 1.90 -15.94 -10.05
N PHE A 219 3.06 -15.31 -9.95
CA PHE A 219 3.79 -14.89 -11.14
C PHE A 219 4.37 -16.05 -11.91
N ASN A 220 4.80 -17.14 -11.25
CA ASN A 220 5.22 -18.38 -11.94
C ASN A 220 4.10 -18.97 -12.80
N GLN A 221 2.84 -18.93 -12.35
CA GLN A 221 1.71 -19.43 -13.15
C GLN A 221 1.38 -18.55 -14.34
N LEU A 222 1.70 -17.25 -14.25
CA LEU A 222 1.57 -16.30 -15.35
C LEU A 222 2.78 -16.33 -16.28
N GLN A 223 3.79 -17.17 -15.99
CA GLN A 223 5.08 -17.21 -16.70
C GLN A 223 5.81 -15.85 -16.68
N LEU A 224 5.63 -15.10 -15.59
CA LEU A 224 6.26 -13.82 -15.33
C LEU A 224 7.29 -13.93 -14.21
N HIS A 225 8.32 -13.09 -14.28
CA HIS A 225 9.36 -13.01 -13.26
C HIS A 225 9.16 -11.77 -12.40
N LEU A 226 8.90 -11.99 -11.10
CA LEU A 226 8.89 -10.94 -10.08
C LEU A 226 10.28 -10.92 -9.40
N PRO A 227 11.05 -9.83 -9.46
CA PRO A 227 12.30 -9.74 -8.72
C PRO A 227 12.04 -9.74 -7.21
N ILE A 228 12.93 -10.40 -6.46
CA ILE A 228 12.86 -10.42 -5.00
C ILE A 228 13.82 -9.35 -4.46
N PRO A 229 13.33 -8.39 -3.66
CA PRO A 229 14.17 -7.32 -3.14
C PRO A 229 15.22 -7.86 -2.16
N GLN A 230 16.39 -7.25 -2.19
CA GLN A 230 17.44 -7.42 -1.18
C GLN A 230 17.33 -6.30 -0.14
N GLU A 231 18.03 -6.43 0.98
CA GLU A 231 18.02 -5.37 2.02
C GLU A 231 18.38 -3.98 1.46
N ASN A 232 19.34 -3.92 0.53
CA ASN A 232 19.79 -2.67 -0.07
C ASN A 232 18.79 -2.05 -1.06
N ASP A 233 17.78 -2.82 -1.51
CA ASP A 233 16.71 -2.31 -2.39
C ASP A 233 15.58 -1.65 -1.60
N ILE A 234 15.56 -1.85 -0.26
CA ILE A 234 14.46 -1.43 0.63
C ILE A 234 14.91 -0.28 1.57
N ARG A 235 16.23 -0.04 1.68
CA ARG A 235 16.82 1.00 2.55
C ARG A 235 16.97 2.34 1.76
#